data_d7e4b44636f52f007b7d93fa8cc1d5b3
#
_entry.id   d7e4b44636f52f007b7d93fa8cc1d5b3
#
_cell.length_a   1.000
_cell.length_b   1.000
_cell.length_c   1.000
_cell.angle_alpha   90.00
_cell.angle_beta   90.00
_cell.angle_gamma   90.00
#
_symmetry.space_group_name_H-M   'P 1'
#
loop_
_entity.id
_entity.type
_entity.pdbx_description
1 polymer ?
#
loop_
_entity_poly.entity_id
_entity_poly.type
_entity_poly.pdbx_seq_one_letter_code
_entity_poly.pdbx_strand_id
1 'polypeptide(L)'
;PPIRPVGGGIRCTGVENSHLFFAVLPALVSDLLCRIMKLHLDFVPLCDISLIMAEKDKELIENIEKQEYKYGFTSDIETETIPRGLNEEVVRLISTKKGEPEWMTERRLKAYRHWLNMVSPSWAHLTIPPIDFQDVIYYAAPKPSKKLASMDEVDPELKRTFDKLGIPLEEQMALAGVAVDAVMDSVSVKTTFKETLAEKGIIFCSMSEAIRDYPELIQKYLGSVVPYTDNFYAALNAAVFSDGSFCYIPKGVRCPMELSTYFRINAAGTGQFERTLIVADEGAYVSYLEGCTAPRRDENQLHAAVVEIIVEKDAEVKYSTVQNWYPGDKQGRGGIYNFVTKRGICRENARLSWTQVE
;
A
#
# COMPACT_ATOMS: atom_id res chain seq x y z
N PRO A 1 -36.47 33.14 -5.01
CA PRO A 1 -35.44 34.10 -5.29
C PRO A 1 -34.14 33.36 -5.57
N PRO A 2 -33.45 33.73 -6.66
CA PRO A 2 -32.26 32.99 -7.07
C PRO A 2 -31.01 33.51 -6.33
N ILE A 3 -30.13 32.60 -5.96
CA ILE A 3 -28.83 32.86 -5.33
C ILE A 3 -27.81 33.22 -6.42
N ARG A 4 -27.13 34.35 -6.27
CA ARG A 4 -26.06 34.82 -7.16
C ARG A 4 -24.72 34.13 -6.78
N PRO A 5 -23.85 33.83 -7.74
CA PRO A 5 -22.53 33.32 -7.43
C PRO A 5 -21.58 34.45 -6.99
N VAL A 6 -20.84 34.19 -5.90
CA VAL A 6 -19.76 35.07 -5.43
C VAL A 6 -18.48 34.56 -6.05
N GLY A 7 -17.84 35.35 -6.90
CA GLY A 7 -16.51 35.09 -7.43
C GLY A 7 -15.45 35.49 -6.39
N GLY A 8 -14.64 34.52 -5.97
CA GLY A 8 -13.47 34.73 -5.15
C GLY A 8 -12.22 34.29 -5.92
N GLY A 9 -11.43 35.26 -6.38
CA GLY A 9 -10.16 35.01 -7.06
C GLY A 9 -9.10 34.47 -6.08
N ILE A 10 -8.50 33.37 -6.44
CA ILE A 10 -7.37 32.78 -5.71
C ILE A 10 -6.08 33.45 -6.19
N ARG A 11 -5.39 34.16 -5.29
CA ARG A 11 -4.02 34.64 -5.51
C ARG A 11 -3.05 33.49 -5.17
N CYS A 12 -2.28 33.07 -6.17
CA CYS A 12 -1.13 32.20 -5.95
C CYS A 12 0.02 33.03 -5.37
N THR A 13 0.42 32.77 -4.15
CA THR A 13 1.71 33.20 -3.58
C THR A 13 2.65 32.02 -3.57
N GLY A 14 3.91 32.28 -3.98
CA GLY A 14 4.93 31.32 -4.32
C GLY A 14 5.29 30.30 -3.24
N VAL A 15 5.67 29.15 -3.72
CA VAL A 15 6.31 28.08 -2.92
C VAL A 15 7.71 27.87 -3.46
N GLU A 16 8.69 28.16 -2.61
CA GLU A 16 10.08 27.76 -2.81
C GLU A 16 10.30 26.30 -2.37
N ASN A 17 10.97 25.58 -3.26
CA ASN A 17 11.84 24.40 -3.07
C ASN A 17 11.48 23.31 -2.05
N SER A 18 11.06 22.15 -2.57
CA SER A 18 11.51 20.86 -2.08
C SER A 18 11.53 19.83 -3.21
N HIS A 19 12.66 19.20 -3.39
CA HIS A 19 13.09 18.41 -4.54
C HIS A 19 12.61 16.96 -4.58
N LEU A 20 12.30 16.56 -5.79
CA LEU A 20 12.71 15.39 -6.58
C LEU A 20 12.22 13.99 -6.13
N PHE A 21 11.30 13.42 -6.91
CA PHE A 21 11.58 12.30 -7.79
C PHE A 21 10.39 11.86 -8.69
N PHE A 22 9.30 12.62 -8.82
CA PHE A 22 8.24 12.31 -9.81
C PHE A 22 7.69 13.53 -10.56
N ALA A 23 8.45 14.62 -10.63
CA ALA A 23 8.03 15.88 -11.26
C ALA A 23 8.82 16.27 -12.52
N VAL A 24 9.52 15.34 -13.19
CA VAL A 24 10.41 15.72 -14.31
C VAL A 24 9.70 15.73 -15.67
N LEU A 25 8.57 15.07 -15.85
CA LEU A 25 7.88 15.09 -17.15
C LEU A 25 7.04 16.34 -17.44
N PRO A 26 6.22 16.90 -16.51
CA PRO A 26 5.43 18.09 -16.84
C PRO A 26 6.23 19.39 -16.92
N ALA A 27 7.29 19.55 -16.11
CA ALA A 27 8.05 20.79 -16.06
C ALA A 27 9.00 20.96 -17.27
N LEU A 28 9.62 19.88 -17.73
CA LEU A 28 10.45 19.90 -18.94
C LEU A 28 9.62 20.11 -20.21
N VAL A 29 8.41 19.57 -20.25
CA VAL A 29 7.48 19.79 -21.38
C VAL A 29 6.96 21.22 -21.40
N SER A 30 6.69 21.83 -20.23
CA SER A 30 6.24 23.22 -20.13
C SER A 30 7.34 24.21 -20.53
N ASP A 31 8.58 24.01 -20.10
CA ASP A 31 9.70 24.91 -20.42
C ASP A 31 10.15 24.77 -21.88
N LEU A 32 10.11 23.55 -22.43
CA LEU A 32 10.37 23.26 -23.84
C LEU A 32 9.27 23.86 -24.75
N LEU A 33 8.00 23.76 -24.34
CA LEU A 33 6.89 24.40 -25.04
C LEU A 33 6.97 25.93 -24.99
N CYS A 34 7.36 26.54 -23.87
CA CYS A 34 7.57 27.98 -23.78
C CYS A 34 8.75 28.47 -24.66
N ARG A 35 9.80 27.70 -24.79
CA ARG A 35 10.95 28.03 -25.66
C ARG A 35 10.64 27.81 -27.13
N ILE A 36 9.87 26.79 -27.49
CA ILE A 36 9.42 26.53 -28.86
C ILE A 36 8.41 27.59 -29.31
N MET A 37 7.52 28.04 -28.45
CA MET A 37 6.56 29.11 -28.74
C MET A 37 7.22 30.49 -28.95
N LYS A 38 8.47 30.72 -28.48
CA LYS A 38 9.20 31.96 -28.73
C LYS A 38 9.97 32.01 -30.02
N LEU A 39 10.11 30.89 -30.73
CA LEU A 39 10.98 30.80 -31.90
C LEU A 39 10.28 30.64 -33.25
N HIS A 40 8.99 30.30 -33.34
CA HIS A 40 8.27 30.22 -34.62
C HIS A 40 6.77 30.50 -34.39
N LEU A 41 6.38 31.76 -34.45
CA LEU A 41 5.01 32.18 -34.61
C LEU A 41 4.75 32.41 -36.12
N ASP A 42 4.49 31.32 -36.82
CA ASP A 42 3.71 31.35 -38.06
C ASP A 42 2.67 30.22 -37.97
N PHE A 43 1.46 30.62 -37.70
CA PHE A 43 0.15 29.98 -37.85
C PHE A 43 0.11 28.45 -38.01
N VAL A 44 0.09 27.73 -36.85
CA VAL A 44 -0.54 26.42 -36.79
C VAL A 44 -1.87 26.60 -36.03
N PRO A 45 -3.03 26.22 -36.58
CA PRO A 45 -4.30 26.36 -35.91
C PRO A 45 -4.29 25.55 -34.60
N LEU A 46 -4.79 26.13 -33.51
CA LEU A 46 -4.91 25.46 -32.18
C LEU A 46 -5.64 24.10 -32.24
N CYS A 47 -6.46 23.87 -33.27
CA CYS A 47 -7.09 22.58 -33.55
C CYS A 47 -6.11 21.46 -33.89
N ASP A 48 -5.02 21.74 -34.59
CA ASP A 48 -4.06 20.71 -35.02
C ASP A 48 -3.16 20.26 -33.88
N ILE A 49 -2.84 21.17 -32.93
CA ILE A 49 -2.06 20.83 -31.72
C ILE A 49 -2.86 19.90 -30.80
N SER A 50 -4.16 20.18 -30.66
CA SER A 50 -5.07 19.35 -29.86
C SER A 50 -5.24 17.94 -30.45
N LEU A 51 -5.29 17.81 -31.77
CA LEU A 51 -5.37 16.53 -32.48
C LEU A 51 -4.07 15.74 -32.37
N ILE A 52 -2.91 16.40 -32.51
CA ILE A 52 -1.60 15.77 -32.40
C ILE A 52 -1.34 15.28 -30.95
N MET A 53 -1.76 16.04 -29.95
CA MET A 53 -1.67 15.59 -28.55
C MET A 53 -2.59 14.39 -28.30
N ALA A 54 -3.82 14.42 -28.80
CA ALA A 54 -4.76 13.30 -28.65
C ALA A 54 -4.30 12.03 -29.39
N GLU A 55 -3.63 12.15 -30.53
CA GLU A 55 -3.04 11.01 -31.25
C GLU A 55 -1.83 10.43 -30.50
N LYS A 56 -0.95 11.28 -29.97
CA LYS A 56 0.20 10.82 -29.14
C LYS A 56 -0.25 10.18 -27.84
N ASP A 57 -1.27 10.71 -27.19
CA ASP A 57 -1.84 10.12 -25.98
C ASP A 57 -2.47 8.77 -26.29
N LYS A 58 -3.15 8.64 -27.43
CA LYS A 58 -3.72 7.38 -27.89
C LYS A 58 -2.64 6.34 -28.20
N GLU A 59 -1.57 6.73 -28.90
CA GLU A 59 -0.43 5.87 -29.18
C GLU A 59 0.29 5.45 -27.89
N LEU A 60 0.43 6.36 -26.91
CA LEU A 60 1.00 6.06 -25.61
C LEU A 60 0.13 5.04 -24.86
N ILE A 61 -1.19 5.23 -24.82
CA ILE A 61 -2.12 4.30 -24.20
C ILE A 61 -2.05 2.93 -24.89
N GLU A 62 -2.09 2.87 -26.22
CA GLU A 62 -1.95 1.62 -26.96
C GLU A 62 -0.61 0.90 -26.73
N ASN A 63 0.46 1.66 -26.53
CA ASN A 63 1.77 1.10 -26.19
C ASN A 63 1.80 0.56 -24.75
N ILE A 64 1.15 1.24 -23.80
CA ILE A 64 1.00 0.77 -22.43
C ILE A 64 0.15 -0.52 -22.39
N GLU A 65 -0.95 -0.57 -23.14
CA GLU A 65 -1.81 -1.77 -23.23
C GLU A 65 -1.11 -2.98 -23.88
N LYS A 66 -0.13 -2.73 -24.77
CA LYS A 66 0.68 -3.78 -25.41
C LYS A 66 1.87 -4.23 -24.58
N GLN A 67 2.26 -3.49 -23.53
CA GLN A 67 3.35 -3.91 -22.66
C GLN A 67 2.97 -5.15 -21.84
N GLU A 68 3.85 -6.13 -21.83
CA GLU A 68 3.69 -7.25 -20.92
C GLU A 68 3.78 -6.78 -19.47
N TYR A 69 2.93 -7.35 -18.60
CA TYR A 69 2.93 -7.04 -17.19
C TYR A 69 4.28 -7.37 -16.54
N LYS A 70 5.07 -6.32 -16.28
CA LYS A 70 6.46 -6.39 -15.80
C LYS A 70 6.63 -7.21 -14.52
N TYR A 71 5.64 -7.17 -13.63
CA TYR A 71 5.69 -7.81 -12.32
C TYR A 71 5.09 -9.23 -12.31
N GLY A 72 4.78 -9.78 -13.50
CA GLY A 72 4.12 -11.08 -13.67
C GLY A 72 4.98 -12.31 -13.37
N PHE A 73 6.27 -12.14 -13.05
CA PHE A 73 7.16 -13.25 -12.72
C PHE A 73 6.79 -13.87 -11.35
N THR A 74 7.08 -15.17 -11.19
CA THR A 74 7.03 -15.87 -9.91
C THR A 74 8.45 -16.07 -9.38
N SER A 75 8.60 -16.05 -8.05
CA SER A 75 9.85 -16.40 -7.38
C SER A 75 9.77 -17.83 -6.86
N ASP A 76 10.82 -18.62 -7.09
CA ASP A 76 10.90 -19.99 -6.59
C ASP A 76 11.40 -20.00 -5.13
N ILE A 77 10.51 -19.53 -4.25
CA ILE A 77 10.77 -19.47 -2.81
C ILE A 77 9.93 -20.54 -2.14
N GLU A 78 10.59 -21.44 -1.41
CA GLU A 78 9.89 -22.47 -0.65
C GLU A 78 9.00 -21.84 0.42
N THR A 79 7.70 -22.06 0.32
CA THR A 79 6.69 -21.39 1.14
C THR A 79 5.98 -22.41 2.03
N GLU A 80 5.84 -22.09 3.32
CA GLU A 80 4.94 -22.79 4.24
C GLU A 80 3.56 -22.17 4.15
N THR A 81 2.51 -23.00 4.01
CA THR A 81 1.12 -22.56 3.99
C THR A 81 0.30 -23.27 5.05
N ILE A 82 -0.79 -22.66 5.49
CA ILE A 82 -1.82 -23.31 6.31
C ILE A 82 -2.88 -23.94 5.39
N PRO A 83 -3.75 -24.84 5.91
CA PRO A 83 -4.86 -25.39 5.13
C PRO A 83 -5.77 -24.32 4.54
N ARG A 84 -6.40 -24.65 3.40
CA ARG A 84 -7.44 -23.81 2.77
C ARG A 84 -8.67 -23.71 3.66
N GLY A 85 -9.39 -22.61 3.52
CA GLY A 85 -10.64 -22.35 4.19
C GLY A 85 -10.48 -21.54 5.46
N LEU A 86 -11.59 -21.01 5.96
CA LEU A 86 -11.63 -20.12 7.12
C LEU A 86 -12.59 -20.65 8.18
N ASN A 87 -12.06 -20.88 9.36
CA ASN A 87 -12.77 -21.27 10.56
C ASN A 87 -12.02 -20.75 11.80
N GLU A 88 -12.54 -20.95 13.01
CA GLU A 88 -11.89 -20.49 14.25
C GLU A 88 -10.50 -21.12 14.46
N GLU A 89 -10.29 -22.37 14.04
CA GLU A 89 -9.00 -23.05 14.18
C GLU A 89 -7.95 -22.40 13.28
N VAL A 90 -8.32 -22.04 12.03
CA VAL A 90 -7.44 -21.31 11.11
C VAL A 90 -7.10 -19.93 11.67
N VAL A 91 -8.07 -19.20 12.25
CA VAL A 91 -7.81 -17.89 12.89
C VAL A 91 -6.84 -18.03 14.06
N ARG A 92 -7.01 -19.04 14.92
CA ARG A 92 -6.07 -19.34 16.03
C ARG A 92 -4.69 -19.76 15.50
N LEU A 93 -4.65 -20.53 14.40
CA LEU A 93 -3.39 -20.96 13.80
C LEU A 93 -2.59 -19.78 13.26
N ILE A 94 -3.23 -18.81 12.60
CA ILE A 94 -2.60 -17.57 12.15
C ILE A 94 -1.96 -16.84 13.35
N SER A 95 -2.71 -16.65 14.43
CA SER A 95 -2.25 -15.99 15.65
C SER A 95 -1.06 -16.72 16.28
N THR A 96 -1.12 -18.05 16.32
CA THR A 96 -0.03 -18.90 16.82
C THR A 96 1.23 -18.79 15.97
N LYS A 97 1.09 -18.86 14.64
CA LYS A 97 2.21 -18.72 13.69
C LYS A 97 2.91 -17.35 13.83
N LYS A 98 2.17 -16.31 14.17
CA LYS A 98 2.69 -14.96 14.37
C LYS A 98 3.18 -14.69 15.79
N GLY A 99 3.00 -15.63 16.72
CA GLY A 99 3.39 -15.47 18.12
C GLY A 99 2.62 -14.34 18.82
N GLU A 100 1.34 -14.16 18.48
CA GLU A 100 0.52 -13.09 19.02
C GLU A 100 0.07 -13.36 20.45
N PRO A 101 -0.09 -12.31 21.28
CA PRO A 101 -0.68 -12.45 22.63
C PRO A 101 -2.17 -12.78 22.54
N GLU A 102 -2.70 -13.41 23.60
CA GLU A 102 -4.10 -13.89 23.64
C GLU A 102 -5.13 -12.79 23.35
N TRP A 103 -4.91 -11.55 23.82
CA TRP A 103 -5.83 -10.44 23.54
C TRP A 103 -5.99 -10.18 22.03
N MET A 104 -4.94 -10.44 21.25
CA MET A 104 -4.99 -10.29 19.78
C MET A 104 -5.75 -11.46 19.15
N THR A 105 -5.52 -12.68 19.61
CA THR A 105 -6.27 -13.86 19.19
C THR A 105 -7.77 -13.67 19.41
N GLU A 106 -8.17 -13.22 20.60
CA GLU A 106 -9.58 -12.95 20.93
C GLU A 106 -10.18 -11.83 20.06
N ARG A 107 -9.40 -10.79 19.73
CA ARG A 107 -9.80 -9.74 18.80
C ARG A 107 -10.09 -10.29 17.41
N ARG A 108 -9.23 -11.17 16.88
CA ARG A 108 -9.41 -11.85 15.60
C ARG A 108 -10.66 -12.72 15.57
N LEU A 109 -10.86 -13.53 16.60
CA LEU A 109 -12.05 -14.40 16.75
C LEU A 109 -13.34 -13.59 16.81
N LYS A 110 -13.34 -12.46 17.52
CA LYS A 110 -14.48 -11.56 17.57
C LYS A 110 -14.81 -10.99 16.19
N ALA A 111 -13.80 -10.61 15.41
CA ALA A 111 -13.97 -10.13 14.05
C ALA A 111 -14.49 -11.25 13.11
N TYR A 112 -13.95 -12.46 13.23
CA TYR A 112 -14.39 -13.62 12.45
C TYR A 112 -15.88 -13.96 12.74
N ARG A 113 -16.28 -14.05 14.01
CA ARG A 113 -17.67 -14.31 14.38
C ARG A 113 -18.63 -13.23 13.89
N HIS A 114 -18.18 -11.98 13.87
CA HIS A 114 -18.94 -10.89 13.29
C HIS A 114 -19.08 -11.05 11.76
N TRP A 115 -17.97 -11.34 11.06
CA TRP A 115 -17.94 -11.55 9.63
C TRP A 115 -18.89 -12.66 9.16
N LEU A 116 -19.01 -13.76 9.90
CA LEU A 116 -19.94 -14.85 9.58
C LEU A 116 -21.41 -14.42 9.48
N ASN A 117 -21.78 -13.31 10.13
CA ASN A 117 -23.13 -12.76 10.11
C ASN A 117 -23.30 -11.62 9.10
N MET A 118 -22.26 -11.32 8.32
CA MET A 118 -22.31 -10.25 7.32
C MET A 118 -22.61 -10.82 5.93
N VAL A 119 -23.11 -9.94 5.07
CA VAL A 119 -23.34 -10.25 3.65
C VAL A 119 -22.35 -9.45 2.82
N SER A 120 -21.76 -10.07 1.80
CA SER A 120 -20.90 -9.38 0.85
C SER A 120 -21.65 -8.22 0.19
N PRO A 121 -21.03 -7.05 0.04
CA PRO A 121 -21.68 -5.87 -0.53
C PRO A 121 -22.06 -6.08 -2.00
N SER A 122 -23.24 -5.60 -2.37
CA SER A 122 -23.78 -5.69 -3.75
C SER A 122 -24.09 -4.32 -4.38
N TRP A 123 -23.70 -3.23 -3.74
CA TRP A 123 -24.00 -1.86 -4.16
C TRP A 123 -23.09 -1.32 -5.27
N ALA A 124 -21.94 -1.94 -5.50
CA ALA A 124 -20.99 -1.50 -6.53
C ALA A 124 -21.54 -1.77 -7.93
N HIS A 125 -21.22 -0.90 -8.89
CA HIS A 125 -21.54 -1.08 -10.32
C HIS A 125 -20.66 -2.13 -11.00
N LEU A 126 -20.37 -3.22 -10.29
CA LEU A 126 -19.53 -4.32 -10.75
C LEU A 126 -20.29 -5.63 -10.60
N THR A 127 -20.18 -6.50 -11.60
CA THR A 127 -20.61 -7.89 -11.47
C THR A 127 -19.44 -8.71 -10.98
N ILE A 128 -19.40 -8.97 -9.67
CA ILE A 128 -18.34 -9.76 -9.05
C ILE A 128 -18.83 -11.21 -9.02
N PRO A 129 -18.09 -12.15 -9.60
CA PRO A 129 -18.41 -13.59 -9.46
C PRO A 129 -18.39 -13.99 -7.98
N PRO A 130 -19.16 -15.00 -7.58
CA PRO A 130 -19.10 -15.52 -6.22
C PRO A 130 -17.69 -15.93 -5.84
N ILE A 131 -17.19 -15.40 -4.72
CA ILE A 131 -15.87 -15.76 -4.17
C ILE A 131 -16.09 -16.90 -3.17
N ASP A 132 -15.42 -18.02 -3.39
CA ASP A 132 -15.40 -19.11 -2.42
C ASP A 132 -14.33 -18.84 -1.35
N PHE A 133 -14.75 -18.30 -0.22
CA PHE A 133 -13.86 -18.02 0.92
C PHE A 133 -13.33 -19.31 1.59
N GLN A 134 -13.84 -20.50 1.24
CA GLN A 134 -13.32 -21.77 1.71
C GLN A 134 -12.23 -22.33 0.79
N ASP A 135 -12.05 -21.78 -0.40
CA ASP A 135 -10.97 -22.15 -1.33
C ASP A 135 -9.76 -21.17 -1.29
N VAL A 136 -9.62 -20.38 -0.24
CA VAL A 136 -8.52 -19.42 -0.04
C VAL A 136 -7.57 -19.91 1.05
N ILE A 137 -6.26 -19.75 0.83
CA ILE A 137 -5.23 -19.91 1.85
C ILE A 137 -5.00 -18.54 2.53
N TYR A 138 -5.24 -18.48 3.84
CA TYR A 138 -5.22 -17.23 4.61
C TYR A 138 -3.87 -16.86 5.22
N TYR A 139 -2.88 -17.74 5.12
CA TYR A 139 -1.52 -17.47 5.58
C TYR A 139 -0.52 -18.30 4.75
N ALA A 140 0.50 -17.62 4.27
CA ALA A 140 1.66 -18.20 3.62
C ALA A 140 2.91 -17.42 4.07
N ALA A 141 4.00 -18.12 4.30
CA ALA A 141 5.27 -17.50 4.68
C ALA A 141 6.43 -18.20 3.99
N PRO A 142 7.47 -17.48 3.55
CA PRO A 142 8.71 -18.10 3.16
C PRO A 142 9.22 -19.00 4.29
N LYS A 143 9.66 -20.22 3.97
CA LYS A 143 10.28 -21.07 4.99
C LYS A 143 11.53 -20.38 5.54
N PRO A 144 11.72 -20.32 6.86
CA PRO A 144 12.88 -19.66 7.42
C PRO A 144 14.14 -20.41 6.99
N SER A 145 14.89 -19.85 6.06
CA SER A 145 16.31 -20.09 5.98
C SER A 145 16.90 -19.49 7.26
N LYS A 146 17.88 -20.18 7.90
CA LYS A 146 18.49 -19.83 9.21
C LYS A 146 18.44 -18.33 9.52
N LYS A 147 18.12 -17.95 10.80
CA LYS A 147 18.06 -16.54 11.25
C LYS A 147 19.17 -15.71 10.63
N LEU A 148 18.80 -14.78 9.79
CA LEU A 148 19.72 -13.97 8.99
C LEU A 148 20.25 -12.80 9.83
N ALA A 149 21.56 -12.71 9.99
CA ALA A 149 22.21 -11.60 10.69
C ALA A 149 22.59 -10.45 9.73
N SER A 150 22.67 -10.71 8.42
CA SER A 150 23.05 -9.71 7.41
C SER A 150 22.33 -9.92 6.06
N MET A 151 22.41 -8.92 5.17
CA MET A 151 21.89 -9.00 3.79
C MET A 151 22.63 -10.06 2.93
N ASP A 152 23.86 -10.40 3.28
CA ASP A 152 24.63 -11.43 2.57
C ASP A 152 24.08 -12.85 2.83
N GLU A 153 23.27 -12.99 3.87
CA GLU A 153 22.62 -14.25 4.27
C GLU A 153 21.18 -14.38 3.73
N VAL A 154 20.67 -13.34 3.05
CA VAL A 154 19.32 -13.38 2.42
C VAL A 154 19.33 -14.41 1.30
N ASP A 155 18.28 -15.23 1.22
CA ASP A 155 18.07 -16.16 0.12
C ASP A 155 18.36 -15.46 -1.23
N PRO A 156 19.27 -16.00 -2.06
CA PRO A 156 19.63 -15.37 -3.34
C PRO A 156 18.44 -15.15 -4.27
N GLU A 157 17.39 -15.98 -4.17
CA GLU A 157 16.19 -15.84 -4.98
C GLU A 157 15.30 -14.70 -4.46
N LEU A 158 15.24 -14.52 -3.13
CA LEU A 158 14.54 -13.38 -2.52
C LEU A 158 15.25 -12.07 -2.89
N LYS A 159 16.59 -12.03 -2.87
CA LYS A 159 17.38 -10.89 -3.32
C LYS A 159 17.12 -10.57 -4.79
N ARG A 160 17.19 -11.58 -5.69
CA ARG A 160 16.85 -11.39 -7.10
C ARG A 160 15.41 -10.91 -7.31
N THR A 161 14.49 -11.34 -6.46
CA THR A 161 13.10 -10.88 -6.48
C THR A 161 13.02 -9.39 -6.19
N PHE A 162 13.69 -8.91 -5.17
CA PHE A 162 13.75 -7.47 -4.84
C PHE A 162 14.41 -6.65 -5.96
N ASP A 163 15.49 -7.13 -6.55
CA ASP A 163 16.16 -6.47 -7.68
C ASP A 163 15.20 -6.35 -8.89
N LYS A 164 14.49 -7.43 -9.24
CA LYS A 164 13.49 -7.42 -10.33
C LYS A 164 12.31 -6.48 -10.05
N LEU A 165 11.93 -6.34 -8.79
CA LEU A 165 10.87 -5.43 -8.36
C LEU A 165 11.33 -3.97 -8.36
N GLY A 166 12.64 -3.74 -8.45
CA GLY A 166 13.22 -2.41 -8.36
C GLY A 166 13.16 -1.85 -6.93
N ILE A 167 13.10 -2.73 -5.92
CA ILE A 167 13.23 -2.35 -4.52
C ILE A 167 14.71 -2.05 -4.29
N PRO A 168 15.09 -0.80 -3.96
CA PRO A 168 16.49 -0.43 -3.83
C PRO A 168 17.18 -1.22 -2.72
N LEU A 169 18.41 -1.68 -2.97
CA LEU A 169 19.27 -2.26 -1.94
C LEU A 169 19.70 -1.18 -0.93
N GLU A 170 20.12 -1.56 0.27
CA GLU A 170 20.41 -0.65 1.38
C GLU A 170 21.28 0.56 1.02
N GLU A 171 22.33 0.37 0.21
CA GLU A 171 23.20 1.46 -0.20
C GLU A 171 22.48 2.49 -1.12
N GLN A 172 21.63 2.01 -2.00
CA GLN A 172 20.81 2.88 -2.87
C GLN A 172 19.70 3.58 -2.07
N MET A 173 19.14 2.90 -1.07
CA MET A 173 18.14 3.47 -0.16
C MET A 173 18.75 4.55 0.74
N ALA A 174 19.96 4.34 1.25
CA ALA A 174 20.67 5.34 2.03
C ALA A 174 20.91 6.64 1.24
N LEU A 175 21.25 6.50 -0.05
CA LEU A 175 21.43 7.63 -0.96
C LEU A 175 20.11 8.32 -1.33
N ALA A 176 19.01 7.55 -1.40
CA ALA A 176 17.68 8.08 -1.70
C ALA A 176 16.97 8.68 -0.48
N GLY A 177 17.44 8.40 0.75
CA GLY A 177 16.80 8.88 1.98
C GLY A 177 15.41 8.30 2.22
N VAL A 178 15.20 7.02 1.87
CA VAL A 178 13.93 6.31 2.02
C VAL A 178 14.09 5.12 2.95
N ALA A 179 13.23 4.98 3.96
CA ALA A 179 13.14 3.77 4.77
C ALA A 179 12.10 2.82 4.18
N VAL A 180 12.43 1.55 4.02
CA VAL A 180 11.57 0.54 3.37
C VAL A 180 11.30 -0.64 4.29
N ASP A 181 10.04 -1.07 4.35
CA ASP A 181 9.61 -2.36 4.88
C ASP A 181 9.15 -3.25 3.72
N ALA A 182 9.70 -4.44 3.58
CA ALA A 182 9.37 -5.37 2.52
C ALA A 182 8.59 -6.56 3.08
N VAL A 183 7.37 -6.75 2.58
CA VAL A 183 6.46 -7.83 2.99
C VAL A 183 6.26 -8.80 1.82
N MET A 184 6.52 -10.06 2.05
CA MET A 184 6.27 -11.14 1.09
C MET A 184 5.23 -12.11 1.66
N ASP A 185 4.14 -12.30 0.91
CA ASP A 185 2.97 -13.03 1.35
C ASP A 185 2.48 -12.55 2.74
N SER A 186 2.63 -13.34 3.77
CA SER A 186 2.11 -13.03 5.11
C SER A 186 3.16 -12.55 6.12
N VAL A 187 4.39 -12.23 5.68
CA VAL A 187 5.50 -11.93 6.59
C VAL A 187 6.35 -10.76 6.12
N SER A 188 6.64 -9.81 7.03
CA SER A 188 7.70 -8.83 6.80
C SER A 188 9.06 -9.53 6.81
N VAL A 189 9.81 -9.36 5.74
CA VAL A 189 11.12 -9.98 5.56
C VAL A 189 12.26 -9.05 5.96
N LYS A 190 12.03 -7.74 5.89
CA LYS A 190 13.03 -6.74 6.29
C LYS A 190 12.46 -5.34 6.44
N THR A 191 12.86 -4.63 7.50
CA THR A 191 12.65 -3.18 7.70
C THR A 191 14.00 -2.47 7.81
N THR A 192 14.21 -1.40 7.04
CA THR A 192 15.47 -0.64 7.01
C THR A 192 15.40 0.63 7.85
N PHE A 193 16.55 1.21 8.22
CA PHE A 193 16.67 2.48 8.98
C PHE A 193 15.93 2.53 10.32
N LYS A 194 15.57 1.39 10.87
CA LYS A 194 14.79 1.30 12.09
C LYS A 194 15.48 2.00 13.27
N GLU A 195 16.78 1.80 13.43
CA GLU A 195 17.57 2.41 14.49
C GLU A 195 17.66 3.93 14.34
N THR A 196 17.93 4.42 13.13
CA THR A 196 17.99 5.86 12.83
C THR A 196 16.65 6.56 13.09
N LEU A 197 15.54 5.91 12.81
CA LEU A 197 14.21 6.43 13.10
C LEU A 197 13.93 6.40 14.61
N ALA A 198 14.36 5.33 15.30
CA ALA A 198 14.19 5.17 16.74
C ALA A 198 14.93 6.24 17.55
N GLU A 199 16.09 6.76 17.07
CA GLU A 199 16.78 7.91 17.68
C GLU A 199 15.91 9.18 17.81
N LYS A 200 14.90 9.30 16.92
CA LYS A 200 13.90 10.38 16.96
C LYS A 200 12.61 9.96 17.65
N GLY A 201 12.57 8.75 18.21
CA GLY A 201 11.36 8.16 18.80
C GLY A 201 10.32 7.71 17.77
N ILE A 202 10.66 7.69 16.48
CA ILE A 202 9.78 7.20 15.41
C ILE A 202 9.79 5.67 15.45
N ILE A 203 8.60 5.09 15.42
CA ILE A 203 8.42 3.65 15.27
C ILE A 203 8.02 3.38 13.82
N PHE A 204 8.80 2.55 13.14
CA PHE A 204 8.47 2.02 11.82
C PHE A 204 8.87 0.55 11.79
N CYS A 205 7.88 -0.33 11.78
CA CYS A 205 8.09 -1.77 11.87
C CYS A 205 6.87 -2.53 11.31
N SER A 206 7.00 -3.86 11.19
CA SER A 206 5.86 -4.69 10.82
C SER A 206 4.76 -4.65 11.88
N MET A 207 3.51 -4.90 11.46
CA MET A 207 2.38 -4.99 12.39
C MET A 207 2.58 -6.13 13.41
N SER A 208 3.17 -7.25 12.98
CA SER A 208 3.50 -8.37 13.86
C SER A 208 4.46 -7.99 14.97
N GLU A 209 5.48 -7.21 14.66
CA GLU A 209 6.42 -6.68 15.64
C GLU A 209 5.71 -5.69 16.57
N ALA A 210 4.92 -4.77 15.99
CA ALA A 210 4.20 -3.77 16.77
C ALA A 210 3.24 -4.39 17.81
N ILE A 211 2.56 -5.47 17.46
CA ILE A 211 1.66 -6.19 18.38
C ILE A 211 2.42 -6.74 19.59
N ARG A 212 3.67 -7.19 19.43
CA ARG A 212 4.49 -7.73 20.52
C ARG A 212 5.19 -6.65 21.33
N ASP A 213 5.79 -5.67 20.64
CA ASP A 213 6.76 -4.74 21.24
C ASP A 213 6.10 -3.42 21.68
N TYR A 214 4.94 -3.07 21.09
CA TYR A 214 4.19 -1.85 21.39
C TYR A 214 2.70 -2.11 21.63
N PRO A 215 2.33 -3.09 22.49
CA PRO A 215 0.94 -3.53 22.65
C PRO A 215 -0.01 -2.42 23.11
N GLU A 216 0.44 -1.46 23.89
CA GLU A 216 -0.38 -0.34 24.36
C GLU A 216 -0.81 0.58 23.22
N LEU A 217 0.12 0.88 22.28
CA LEU A 217 -0.19 1.69 21.10
C LEU A 217 -1.15 0.94 20.17
N ILE A 218 -0.89 -0.35 19.95
CA ILE A 218 -1.75 -1.16 19.09
C ILE A 218 -3.15 -1.31 19.68
N GLN A 219 -3.29 -1.58 20.98
CA GLN A 219 -4.60 -1.66 21.63
C GLN A 219 -5.36 -0.33 21.59
N LYS A 220 -4.65 0.80 21.65
CA LYS A 220 -5.25 2.14 21.57
C LYS A 220 -5.74 2.48 20.16
N TYR A 221 -4.96 2.18 19.15
CA TYR A 221 -5.18 2.73 17.81
C TYR A 221 -5.73 1.73 16.78
N LEU A 222 -5.36 0.45 16.84
CA LEU A 222 -5.79 -0.54 15.86
C LEU A 222 -7.31 -0.71 15.87
N GLY A 223 -7.94 -0.46 14.71
CA GLY A 223 -9.39 -0.53 14.56
C GLY A 223 -10.15 0.64 15.19
N SER A 224 -9.45 1.73 15.55
CA SER A 224 -10.10 2.96 16.01
C SER A 224 -10.70 3.79 14.86
N VAL A 225 -10.18 3.61 13.65
CA VAL A 225 -10.64 4.28 12.42
C VAL A 225 -11.44 3.34 11.54
N VAL A 226 -10.96 2.10 11.38
CA VAL A 226 -11.64 1.02 10.65
C VAL A 226 -11.89 -0.15 11.60
N PRO A 227 -12.97 -0.11 12.39
CA PRO A 227 -13.33 -1.24 13.25
C PRO A 227 -13.74 -2.45 12.41
N TYR A 228 -13.70 -3.64 12.99
CA TYR A 228 -14.16 -4.87 12.32
C TYR A 228 -15.64 -4.84 11.95
N THR A 229 -16.41 -3.88 12.46
CA THR A 229 -17.82 -3.67 12.14
C THR A 229 -18.07 -2.75 10.96
N ASP A 230 -16.99 -2.19 10.35
CA ASP A 230 -17.10 -1.19 9.29
C ASP A 230 -17.75 -1.74 8.01
N ASN A 231 -17.20 -2.81 7.48
CA ASN A 231 -17.72 -3.50 6.29
C ASN A 231 -17.25 -4.95 6.22
N PHE A 232 -17.81 -5.72 5.28
CA PHE A 232 -17.54 -7.15 5.09
C PHE A 232 -16.03 -7.47 4.97
N TYR A 233 -15.30 -6.75 4.12
CA TYR A 233 -13.89 -7.00 3.87
C TYR A 233 -12.99 -6.47 5.00
N ALA A 234 -13.40 -5.41 5.70
CA ALA A 234 -12.72 -4.96 6.90
C ALA A 234 -12.88 -5.95 8.06
N ALA A 235 -14.03 -6.59 8.18
CA ALA A 235 -14.26 -7.67 9.15
C ALA A 235 -13.39 -8.88 8.85
N LEU A 236 -13.36 -9.31 7.57
CA LEU A 236 -12.49 -10.39 7.10
C LEU A 236 -11.03 -10.07 7.38
N ASN A 237 -10.56 -8.89 6.96
CA ASN A 237 -9.18 -8.45 7.23
C ASN A 237 -8.87 -8.48 8.73
N ALA A 238 -9.74 -7.93 9.58
CA ALA A 238 -9.53 -7.91 11.03
C ALA A 238 -9.40 -9.30 11.66
N ALA A 239 -10.03 -10.32 11.04
CA ALA A 239 -9.91 -11.72 11.47
C ALA A 239 -8.58 -12.38 11.03
N VAL A 240 -8.11 -12.07 9.80
CA VAL A 240 -7.05 -12.85 9.16
C VAL A 240 -5.83 -12.05 8.71
N PHE A 241 -5.77 -10.73 8.94
CA PHE A 241 -4.61 -9.97 8.47
C PHE A 241 -3.30 -10.62 8.94
N SER A 242 -2.39 -10.76 8.00
CA SER A 242 -1.16 -11.51 8.21
C SER A 242 0.00 -10.60 8.59
N ASP A 243 0.16 -9.49 7.91
CA ASP A 243 1.11 -8.43 8.27
C ASP A 243 0.66 -7.08 7.70
N GLY A 244 1.53 -6.12 7.79
CA GLY A 244 1.33 -4.74 7.37
C GLY A 244 2.33 -3.86 8.09
N SER A 245 2.20 -2.55 7.96
CA SER A 245 3.11 -1.61 8.57
C SER A 245 2.48 -0.88 9.74
N PHE A 246 3.26 -0.73 10.79
CA PHE A 246 2.99 0.19 11.87
C PHE A 246 3.95 1.37 11.83
N CYS A 247 3.39 2.57 11.79
CA CYS A 247 4.14 3.82 11.78
C CYS A 247 3.60 4.74 12.88
N TYR A 248 4.45 5.14 13.83
CA TYR A 248 4.12 6.13 14.85
C TYR A 248 5.15 7.25 14.83
N ILE A 249 4.69 8.48 14.60
CA ILE A 249 5.51 9.67 14.61
C ILE A 249 5.18 10.47 15.87
N PRO A 250 6.13 10.65 16.80
CA PRO A 250 5.90 11.36 18.05
C PRO A 250 5.55 12.83 17.84
N LYS A 251 4.96 13.43 18.87
CA LYS A 251 4.58 14.84 18.93
C LYS A 251 5.71 15.76 18.49
N GLY A 252 5.42 16.65 17.53
CA GLY A 252 6.33 17.68 17.02
C GLY A 252 7.49 17.15 16.16
N VAL A 253 7.56 15.85 15.90
CA VAL A 253 8.62 15.24 15.10
C VAL A 253 8.26 15.27 13.61
N ARG A 254 9.18 15.79 12.81
CA ARG A 254 9.14 15.62 11.36
C ARG A 254 9.99 14.44 10.95
N CYS A 255 9.36 13.45 10.31
CA CYS A 255 10.08 12.29 9.81
C CYS A 255 11.17 12.74 8.83
N PRO A 256 12.45 12.38 9.05
CA PRO A 256 13.57 12.92 8.26
C PRO A 256 13.65 12.33 6.85
N MET A 257 12.91 11.24 6.57
CA MET A 257 12.94 10.53 5.32
C MET A 257 11.53 10.06 4.96
N GLU A 258 11.33 9.69 3.70
CA GLU A 258 10.12 9.02 3.28
C GLU A 258 10.11 7.58 3.79
N LEU A 259 8.95 7.13 4.27
CA LEU A 259 8.73 5.73 4.66
C LEU A 259 8.04 5.02 3.51
N SER A 260 8.43 3.78 3.24
CA SER A 260 7.81 3.00 2.19
C SER A 260 7.60 1.56 2.62
N THR A 261 6.46 0.99 2.26
CA THR A 261 6.22 -0.46 2.40
C THR A 261 5.91 -1.05 1.05
N TYR A 262 6.48 -2.20 0.80
CA TYR A 262 6.26 -2.94 -0.43
C TYR A 262 5.68 -4.32 -0.13
N PHE A 263 4.50 -4.60 -0.70
CA PHE A 263 3.80 -5.88 -0.56
C PHE A 263 3.90 -6.70 -1.85
N ARG A 264 4.30 -7.95 -1.71
CA ARG A 264 4.36 -8.92 -2.81
C ARG A 264 3.60 -10.18 -2.47
N ILE A 265 2.52 -10.47 -3.21
CA ILE A 265 1.91 -11.80 -3.21
C ILE A 265 2.81 -12.69 -4.07
N ASN A 266 3.20 -13.86 -3.58
CA ASN A 266 4.01 -14.81 -4.35
C ASN A 266 3.40 -16.21 -4.38
N ALA A 267 2.86 -16.70 -3.26
CA ALA A 267 2.31 -18.05 -3.16
C ALA A 267 0.99 -18.21 -3.93
N ALA A 268 0.81 -19.38 -4.57
CA ALA A 268 -0.40 -19.70 -5.32
C ALA A 268 -1.60 -19.99 -4.40
N GLY A 269 -2.80 -19.59 -4.81
CA GLY A 269 -4.05 -19.84 -4.08
C GLY A 269 -4.13 -19.13 -2.72
N THR A 270 -3.24 -18.16 -2.47
CA THR A 270 -3.24 -17.37 -1.23
C THR A 270 -3.99 -16.07 -1.42
N GLY A 271 -4.70 -15.67 -0.35
CA GLY A 271 -5.15 -14.30 -0.19
C GLY A 271 -4.07 -13.43 0.46
N GLN A 272 -4.13 -12.14 0.22
CA GLN A 272 -3.29 -11.13 0.86
C GLN A 272 -4.15 -10.19 1.70
N PHE A 273 -3.79 -10.04 2.97
CA PHE A 273 -4.59 -9.34 3.96
C PHE A 273 -3.71 -8.41 4.78
N GLU A 274 -3.29 -7.29 4.19
CA GLU A 274 -2.45 -6.32 4.89
C GLU A 274 -3.29 -5.42 5.80
N ARG A 275 -2.64 -4.96 6.89
CA ARG A 275 -3.20 -3.95 7.76
C ARG A 275 -2.16 -2.91 8.14
N THR A 276 -2.23 -1.75 7.48
CA THR A 276 -1.36 -0.61 7.73
C THR A 276 -2.00 0.34 8.74
N LEU A 277 -1.23 0.75 9.76
CA LEU A 277 -1.64 1.71 10.78
C LEU A 277 -0.60 2.83 10.88
N ILE A 278 -1.01 4.05 10.56
CA ILE A 278 -0.17 5.25 10.64
C ILE A 278 -0.74 6.21 11.67
N VAL A 279 0.07 6.60 12.64
CA VAL A 279 -0.28 7.56 13.67
C VAL A 279 0.72 8.70 13.64
N ALA A 280 0.27 9.89 13.25
CA ALA A 280 1.02 11.13 13.38
C ALA A 280 0.49 11.92 14.57
N ASP A 281 1.29 11.99 15.65
CA ASP A 281 0.92 12.69 16.87
C ASP A 281 0.94 14.22 16.64
N GLU A 282 0.54 15.02 17.61
CA GLU A 282 0.34 16.46 17.50
C GLU A 282 1.56 17.16 16.87
N GLY A 283 1.35 17.91 15.77
CA GLY A 283 2.39 18.65 15.05
C GLY A 283 3.41 17.76 14.30
N ALA A 284 3.17 16.46 14.18
CA ALA A 284 4.06 15.54 13.50
C ALA A 284 3.92 15.62 11.96
N TYR A 285 4.93 15.12 11.25
CA TYR A 285 4.92 15.03 9.79
C TYR A 285 5.49 13.72 9.30
N VAL A 286 4.82 13.08 8.33
CA VAL A 286 5.35 11.93 7.61
C VAL A 286 4.85 11.89 6.15
N SER A 287 5.74 11.45 5.24
CA SER A 287 5.41 11.01 3.89
C SER A 287 5.57 9.49 3.84
N TYR A 288 4.52 8.79 3.36
CA TYR A 288 4.47 7.35 3.32
C TYR A 288 4.00 6.85 1.94
N LEU A 289 4.74 5.91 1.38
CA LEU A 289 4.44 5.28 0.10
C LEU A 289 4.18 3.78 0.30
N GLU A 290 3.08 3.28 -0.24
CA GLU A 290 2.74 1.86 -0.25
C GLU A 290 2.74 1.33 -1.67
N GLY A 291 3.46 0.25 -1.91
CA GLY A 291 3.51 -0.45 -3.19
C GLY A 291 2.99 -1.88 -3.07
N CYS A 292 2.12 -2.30 -4.00
CA CYS A 292 1.59 -3.67 -4.03
C CYS A 292 1.73 -4.28 -5.41
N THR A 293 2.17 -5.55 -5.46
CA THR A 293 2.22 -6.32 -6.72
C THR A 293 1.87 -7.78 -6.50
N ALA A 294 1.42 -8.44 -7.57
CA ALA A 294 1.21 -9.88 -7.61
C ALA A 294 1.75 -10.48 -8.91
N PRO A 295 2.15 -11.77 -8.95
CA PRO A 295 2.54 -12.44 -10.16
C PRO A 295 1.35 -12.70 -11.08
N ARG A 296 1.64 -12.99 -12.35
CA ARG A 296 0.65 -13.50 -13.30
C ARG A 296 0.28 -14.94 -12.95
N ARG A 297 -1.01 -15.18 -12.74
CA ARG A 297 -1.55 -16.52 -12.47
C ARG A 297 -2.86 -16.74 -13.21
N ASP A 298 -3.18 -18.00 -13.53
CA ASP A 298 -4.44 -18.39 -14.18
C ASP A 298 -5.61 -18.51 -13.20
N GLU A 299 -5.34 -18.49 -11.90
CA GLU A 299 -6.33 -18.47 -10.81
C GLU A 299 -6.50 -17.08 -10.23
N ASN A 300 -7.71 -16.76 -9.80
CA ASN A 300 -7.99 -15.48 -9.14
C ASN A 300 -7.38 -15.45 -7.75
N GLN A 301 -6.84 -14.29 -7.36
CA GLN A 301 -6.32 -14.05 -6.02
C GLN A 301 -7.19 -13.03 -5.28
N LEU A 302 -7.33 -13.20 -3.98
CA LEU A 302 -8.08 -12.27 -3.12
C LEU A 302 -7.12 -11.35 -2.38
N HIS A 303 -7.30 -10.05 -2.56
CA HIS A 303 -6.63 -9.03 -1.78
C HIS A 303 -7.67 -8.23 -1.00
N ALA A 304 -7.56 -8.22 0.33
CA ALA A 304 -8.44 -7.44 1.19
C ALA A 304 -7.60 -6.71 2.25
N ALA A 305 -7.23 -5.47 1.96
CA ALA A 305 -6.37 -4.66 2.79
C ALA A 305 -7.14 -3.59 3.58
N VAL A 306 -6.55 -3.17 4.70
CA VAL A 306 -7.06 -2.05 5.49
C VAL A 306 -5.92 -1.10 5.81
N VAL A 307 -6.17 0.20 5.58
CA VAL A 307 -5.28 1.29 5.97
C VAL A 307 -6.02 2.23 6.92
N GLU A 308 -5.44 2.42 8.10
CA GLU A 308 -5.93 3.34 9.13
C GLU A 308 -4.91 4.45 9.34
N ILE A 309 -5.34 5.71 9.24
CA ILE A 309 -4.47 6.87 9.46
C ILE A 309 -5.10 7.78 10.52
N ILE A 310 -4.34 8.07 11.57
CA ILE A 310 -4.70 9.03 12.60
C ILE A 310 -3.76 10.23 12.48
N VAL A 311 -4.34 11.40 12.23
CA VAL A 311 -3.59 12.65 12.10
C VAL A 311 -4.07 13.57 13.22
N GLU A 312 -3.26 13.66 14.28
CA GLU A 312 -3.58 14.46 15.45
C GLU A 312 -3.45 15.96 15.13
N LYS A 313 -3.82 16.80 16.09
CA LYS A 313 -3.82 18.27 15.95
C LYS A 313 -2.52 18.80 15.31
N ASP A 314 -2.67 19.70 14.31
CA ASP A 314 -1.58 20.37 13.59
C ASP A 314 -0.59 19.40 12.87
N ALA A 315 -0.88 18.11 12.82
CA ALA A 315 -0.05 17.11 12.12
C ALA A 315 -0.35 17.05 10.61
N GLU A 316 0.60 16.53 9.84
CA GLU A 316 0.47 16.33 8.40
C GLU A 316 0.94 14.94 7.99
N VAL A 317 0.10 14.22 7.25
CA VAL A 317 0.43 12.94 6.62
C VAL A 317 0.24 13.03 5.12
N LYS A 318 1.24 12.64 4.36
CA LYS A 318 1.12 12.37 2.92
C LYS A 318 1.15 10.86 2.73
N TYR A 319 0.05 10.30 2.27
CA TYR A 319 -0.05 8.89 1.96
C TYR A 319 -0.20 8.69 0.46
N SER A 320 0.70 7.93 -0.11
CA SER A 320 0.66 7.55 -1.52
C SER A 320 0.62 6.04 -1.65
N THR A 321 -0.09 5.52 -2.66
CA THR A 321 -0.08 4.10 -2.98
C THR A 321 0.02 3.87 -4.48
N VAL A 322 0.81 2.87 -4.86
CA VAL A 322 0.91 2.37 -6.24
C VAL A 322 0.61 0.89 -6.22
N GLN A 323 -0.45 0.50 -6.89
CA GLN A 323 -0.89 -0.89 -6.95
C GLN A 323 -0.79 -1.39 -8.40
N ASN A 324 0.05 -2.39 -8.62
CA ASN A 324 0.24 -3.02 -9.92
C ASN A 324 -0.29 -4.45 -9.87
N TRP A 325 -1.53 -4.61 -10.33
CA TRP A 325 -2.20 -5.88 -10.33
C TRP A 325 -2.29 -6.48 -11.74
N TYR A 326 -2.12 -7.78 -11.84
CA TYR A 326 -2.41 -8.50 -13.06
C TYR A 326 -3.93 -8.54 -13.27
N PRO A 327 -4.45 -8.00 -14.39
CA PRO A 327 -5.91 -7.89 -14.59
C PRO A 327 -6.58 -9.21 -15.03
N GLY A 328 -5.82 -10.27 -15.22
CA GLY A 328 -6.28 -11.51 -15.86
C GLY A 328 -5.90 -11.57 -17.34
N ASP A 329 -6.16 -12.72 -17.97
CA ASP A 329 -5.91 -12.93 -19.39
C ASP A 329 -7.13 -12.50 -20.25
N LYS A 330 -6.97 -12.52 -21.58
CA LYS A 330 -8.05 -12.18 -22.54
C LYS A 330 -9.25 -13.11 -22.47
N GLN A 331 -9.12 -14.28 -21.83
CA GLN A 331 -10.18 -15.25 -21.60
C GLN A 331 -10.86 -15.04 -20.24
N GLY A 332 -10.46 -14.03 -19.48
CA GLY A 332 -10.99 -13.72 -18.15
C GLY A 332 -10.50 -14.66 -17.05
N ARG A 333 -9.34 -15.33 -17.23
CA ARG A 333 -8.74 -16.19 -16.21
C ARG A 333 -7.69 -15.41 -15.41
N GLY A 334 -7.58 -15.72 -14.14
CA GLY A 334 -6.66 -15.04 -13.22
C GLY A 334 -7.13 -13.63 -12.84
N GLY A 335 -6.21 -12.83 -12.35
CA GLY A 335 -6.47 -11.48 -11.86
C GLY A 335 -6.66 -11.42 -10.35
N ILE A 336 -6.91 -10.21 -9.86
CA ILE A 336 -7.01 -9.91 -8.43
C ILE A 336 -8.40 -9.36 -8.10
N TYR A 337 -9.06 -9.95 -7.10
CA TYR A 337 -10.17 -9.30 -6.40
C TYR A 337 -9.58 -8.35 -5.36
N ASN A 338 -9.55 -7.06 -5.69
CA ASN A 338 -8.91 -6.04 -4.87
C ASN A 338 -9.96 -5.25 -4.06
N PHE A 339 -10.05 -5.54 -2.76
CA PHE A 339 -10.95 -4.85 -1.83
C PHE A 339 -10.14 -4.14 -0.75
N VAL A 340 -10.04 -2.82 -0.87
CA VAL A 340 -9.24 -2.02 0.05
C VAL A 340 -10.11 -1.00 0.78
N THR A 341 -9.98 -0.97 2.10
CA THR A 341 -10.60 0.04 2.97
C THR A 341 -9.54 0.96 3.51
N LYS A 342 -9.48 2.19 3.03
CA LYS A 342 -8.55 3.23 3.49
C LYS A 342 -9.34 4.35 4.17
N ARG A 343 -9.04 4.66 5.42
CA ARG A 343 -9.68 5.74 6.16
C ARG A 343 -8.68 6.52 7.00
N GLY A 344 -8.94 7.83 7.11
CA GLY A 344 -8.15 8.72 7.96
C GLY A 344 -9.04 9.58 8.85
N ILE A 345 -8.59 9.83 10.07
CA ILE A 345 -9.16 10.83 10.96
C ILE A 345 -8.19 11.99 11.04
N CYS A 346 -8.65 13.20 10.69
CA CYS A 346 -7.93 14.44 10.87
C CYS A 346 -8.51 15.20 12.06
N ARG A 347 -7.67 15.56 13.03
CA ARG A 347 -8.04 16.42 14.15
C ARG A 347 -7.88 17.89 13.76
N GLU A 348 -7.96 18.78 14.73
CA GLU A 348 -7.88 20.23 14.53
C GLU A 348 -6.65 20.63 13.71
N ASN A 349 -6.81 21.42 12.63
CA ASN A 349 -5.79 21.88 11.69
C ASN A 349 -4.92 20.80 11.05
N ALA A 350 -5.25 19.50 11.22
CA ALA A 350 -4.51 18.40 10.62
C ALA A 350 -4.68 18.35 9.11
N ARG A 351 -3.71 17.77 8.42
CA ARG A 351 -3.72 17.59 6.96
C ARG A 351 -3.43 16.16 6.58
N LEU A 352 -4.28 15.59 5.71
CA LEU A 352 -4.07 14.28 5.13
C LEU A 352 -4.18 14.37 3.60
N SER A 353 -3.10 14.05 2.91
CA SER A 353 -3.10 13.97 1.44
C SER A 353 -3.13 12.51 1.01
N TRP A 354 -4.05 12.18 0.12
CA TRP A 354 -4.16 10.86 -0.50
C TRP A 354 -3.75 10.92 -1.97
N THR A 355 -2.86 10.03 -2.38
CA THR A 355 -2.52 9.80 -3.79
C THR A 355 -2.61 8.31 -4.06
N GLN A 356 -3.38 7.91 -5.08
CA GLN A 356 -3.56 6.51 -5.43
C GLN A 356 -3.40 6.32 -6.93
N VAL A 357 -2.59 5.34 -7.31
CA VAL A 357 -2.36 4.89 -8.70
C VAL A 357 -2.59 3.38 -8.74
N GLU A 358 -3.52 2.97 -9.62
CA GLU A 358 -3.91 1.57 -9.84
C GLU A 358 -3.95 1.25 -11.32
#